data_ed882eab5fe19502ebdbf6940937ec3a
#
_entry.id   ed882eab5fe19502ebdbf6940937ec3a
#
_cell.length_a   1.000
_cell.length_b   1.000
_cell.length_c   1.000
_cell.angle_alpha   90.00
_cell.angle_beta   90.00
_cell.angle_gamma   90.00
#
_symmetry.space_group_name_H-M   'P 1'
#
loop_
_entity.id
_entity.type
_entity.pdbx_description
1 polymer ?
#
loop_
_entity_poly.entity_id
_entity_poly.type
_entity_poly.pdbx_seq_one_letter_code
_entity_poly.pdbx_strand_id
1 'polypeptide(L)'
;MRGDTISSGNWIIDNLNSSLETWNDKLSEIWTLLTTSPENFKGGGIWNVIVGINDALKAIAYALLVLFFVIGVMKTCGSFTELKRPEVAFKCFVRFVLAQAAVTYGMELMTALFSIAQGAIQTIMGASGLSAMEASTLPAEIATTIEDVGLLESIPLWAVTLLGSLFIWVLSLVMILTVYGRFFKLYMATAIAPIPLSSFAGQPSSNIGIAFIKSYAAICLEGCVILLSCIIFSQFASSPPVVTEGLAPATVVWNYIGELVFNMLVLVGSIKMSDRIIRELMGLG
;
A
#
# COMPACT_ATOMS: atom_id res chain seq x y z
N MET A 1 -14.90 -20.69 3.08
CA MET A 1 -15.52 -21.56 4.10
C MET A 1 -15.60 -20.74 5.37
N ARG A 2 -16.79 -20.37 5.80
CA ARG A 2 -17.00 -19.79 7.14
C ARG A 2 -16.74 -20.92 8.12
N GLY A 3 -15.64 -20.80 8.88
CA GLY A 3 -15.44 -21.68 10.03
C GLY A 3 -16.54 -21.37 11.03
N ASP A 4 -17.33 -22.38 11.37
CA ASP A 4 -18.27 -22.30 12.48
C ASP A 4 -17.45 -22.01 13.74
N THR A 5 -17.52 -20.76 14.22
CA THR A 5 -17.00 -20.37 15.54
C THR A 5 -17.76 -21.17 16.55
N ILE A 6 -17.13 -22.24 17.08
CA ILE A 6 -17.65 -22.99 18.21
C ILE A 6 -17.69 -21.98 19.38
N SER A 7 -18.88 -21.51 19.74
CA SER A 7 -19.07 -20.70 20.92
C SER A 7 -18.57 -21.51 22.13
N SER A 8 -17.52 -21.04 22.79
CA SER A 8 -16.94 -21.69 23.98
C SER A 8 -17.89 -21.63 25.20
N GLY A 9 -18.98 -20.89 25.08
CA GLY A 9 -19.86 -20.58 26.21
C GLY A 9 -19.29 -19.48 27.12
N ASN A 10 -18.04 -19.06 26.90
CA ASN A 10 -17.41 -17.95 27.60
C ASN A 10 -17.27 -16.76 26.62
N TRP A 11 -18.12 -15.77 26.84
CA TRP A 11 -18.18 -14.60 25.94
C TRP A 11 -16.87 -13.78 25.89
N ILE A 12 -15.96 -13.89 26.87
CA ILE A 12 -14.64 -13.27 26.85
C ILE A 12 -13.78 -13.91 25.76
N ILE A 13 -13.77 -15.24 25.70
CA ILE A 13 -13.07 -16.03 24.68
C ILE A 13 -13.67 -15.75 23.30
N ASP A 14 -15.01 -15.76 23.22
CA ASP A 14 -15.72 -15.49 21.95
C ASP A 14 -15.42 -14.09 21.42
N ASN A 15 -15.34 -13.07 22.30
CA ASN A 15 -14.99 -11.70 21.91
C ASN A 15 -13.54 -11.58 21.40
N LEU A 16 -12.57 -12.22 22.07
CA LEU A 16 -11.17 -12.25 21.62
C LEU A 16 -11.04 -12.97 20.28
N ASN A 17 -11.64 -14.15 20.16
CA ASN A 17 -11.62 -14.92 18.91
C ASN A 17 -12.23 -14.13 17.75
N SER A 18 -13.38 -13.47 17.95
CA SER A 18 -14.01 -12.62 16.93
C SER A 18 -13.12 -11.45 16.51
N SER A 19 -12.38 -10.88 17.45
CA SER A 19 -11.44 -9.80 17.15
C SER A 19 -10.23 -10.28 16.35
N LEU A 20 -9.68 -11.45 16.71
CA LEU A 20 -8.59 -12.09 15.97
C LEU A 20 -9.05 -12.53 14.57
N GLU A 21 -10.27 -13.06 14.44
CA GLU A 21 -10.86 -13.38 13.14
C GLU A 21 -10.96 -12.14 12.26
N THR A 22 -11.48 -11.02 12.81
CA THR A 22 -11.51 -9.74 12.08
C THR A 22 -10.13 -9.29 11.62
N TRP A 23 -9.11 -9.43 12.46
CA TRP A 23 -7.72 -9.14 12.11
C TRP A 23 -7.23 -10.02 10.97
N ASN A 24 -7.42 -11.33 11.07
CA ASN A 24 -7.01 -12.31 10.06
C ASN A 24 -7.72 -12.08 8.72
N ASP A 25 -9.01 -11.75 8.75
CA ASP A 25 -9.79 -11.42 7.56
C ASP A 25 -9.20 -10.18 6.85
N LYS A 26 -8.81 -9.15 7.62
CA LYS A 26 -8.19 -7.95 7.05
C LYS A 26 -6.80 -8.22 6.49
N LEU A 27 -6.01 -9.08 7.12
CA LEU A 27 -4.75 -9.54 6.55
C LEU A 27 -4.95 -10.30 5.23
N SER A 28 -5.92 -11.21 5.18
CA SER A 28 -6.29 -11.93 3.95
C SER A 28 -6.77 -10.99 2.85
N GLU A 29 -7.56 -9.96 3.20
CA GLU A 29 -8.00 -8.93 2.27
C GLU A 29 -6.80 -8.14 1.69
N ILE A 30 -5.79 -7.83 2.52
CA ILE A 30 -4.55 -7.18 2.06
C ILE A 30 -3.83 -8.02 1.01
N TRP A 31 -3.68 -9.34 1.23
CA TRP A 31 -3.07 -10.24 0.26
C TRP A 31 -3.80 -10.19 -1.09
N THR A 32 -5.12 -10.22 -1.06
CA THR A 32 -5.96 -10.12 -2.25
C THR A 32 -5.77 -8.78 -2.94
N LEU A 33 -5.76 -7.68 -2.18
CA LEU A 33 -5.58 -6.33 -2.72
C LEU A 33 -4.19 -6.11 -3.32
N LEU A 34 -3.13 -6.67 -2.74
CA LEU A 34 -1.77 -6.54 -3.27
C LEU A 34 -1.61 -7.23 -4.63
N THR A 35 -2.37 -8.29 -4.88
CA THR A 35 -2.35 -9.05 -6.14
C THR A 35 -3.38 -8.55 -7.15
N THR A 36 -4.35 -7.72 -6.75
CA THR A 36 -5.38 -7.18 -7.63
C THR A 36 -4.83 -6.03 -8.48
N SER A 37 -5.07 -6.09 -9.80
CA SER A 37 -4.75 -4.98 -10.69
C SER A 37 -5.71 -3.80 -10.48
N PRO A 38 -5.27 -2.56 -10.72
CA PRO A 38 -6.15 -1.37 -10.63
C PRO A 38 -7.36 -1.47 -11.57
N GLU A 39 -7.17 -2.11 -12.72
CA GLU A 39 -8.23 -2.33 -13.71
C GLU A 39 -9.38 -3.18 -13.16
N ASN A 40 -9.07 -4.16 -12.30
CA ASN A 40 -10.03 -5.11 -11.75
C ASN A 40 -10.54 -4.73 -10.34
N PHE A 41 -9.94 -3.73 -9.73
CA PHE A 41 -10.32 -3.30 -8.38
C PHE A 41 -11.79 -2.84 -8.36
N LYS A 42 -12.57 -3.39 -7.41
CA LYS A 42 -14.01 -3.10 -7.27
C LYS A 42 -14.80 -3.26 -8.58
N GLY A 43 -14.43 -4.25 -9.42
CA GLY A 43 -15.13 -4.55 -10.67
C GLY A 43 -14.85 -3.59 -11.82
N GLY A 44 -13.77 -2.79 -11.74
CA GLY A 44 -13.28 -1.97 -12.85
C GLY A 44 -14.04 -0.67 -13.13
N GLY A 45 -15.15 -0.41 -12.43
CA GLY A 45 -15.95 0.81 -12.66
C GLY A 45 -15.16 2.09 -12.42
N ILE A 46 -14.31 2.12 -11.38
CA ILE A 46 -13.45 3.27 -11.06
C ILE A 46 -12.41 3.47 -12.18
N TRP A 47 -11.80 2.40 -12.66
CA TRP A 47 -10.80 2.45 -13.71
C TRP A 47 -11.33 3.11 -14.99
N ASN A 48 -12.53 2.74 -15.43
CA ASN A 48 -13.16 3.33 -16.61
C ASN A 48 -13.35 4.87 -16.48
N VAL A 49 -13.71 5.34 -15.28
CA VAL A 49 -13.79 6.78 -15.00
C VAL A 49 -12.42 7.44 -15.10
N ILE A 50 -11.38 6.81 -14.55
CA ILE A 50 -10.00 7.31 -14.58
C ILE A 50 -9.47 7.40 -16.02
N VAL A 51 -9.74 6.37 -16.84
CA VAL A 51 -9.40 6.38 -18.27
C VAL A 51 -10.08 7.57 -18.97
N GLY A 52 -11.38 7.78 -18.75
CA GLY A 52 -12.10 8.90 -19.33
C GLY A 52 -11.56 10.28 -18.93
N ILE A 53 -11.17 10.44 -17.66
CA ILE A 53 -10.54 11.68 -17.16
C ILE A 53 -9.15 11.87 -17.80
N ASN A 54 -8.34 10.82 -17.87
CA ASN A 54 -7.02 10.86 -18.49
C ASN A 54 -7.13 11.30 -19.95
N ASP A 55 -8.06 10.72 -20.72
CA ASP A 55 -8.29 11.09 -22.13
C ASP A 55 -8.74 12.54 -22.29
N ALA A 56 -9.60 13.04 -21.43
CA ALA A 56 -10.01 14.45 -21.43
C ALA A 56 -8.82 15.39 -21.16
N LEU A 57 -7.92 15.00 -20.26
CA LEU A 57 -6.73 15.79 -19.91
C LEU A 57 -5.63 15.76 -20.99
N LYS A 58 -5.65 14.80 -21.91
CA LYS A 58 -4.70 14.75 -23.05
C LYS A 58 -4.76 16.02 -23.91
N ALA A 59 -5.95 16.60 -24.12
CA ALA A 59 -6.09 17.84 -24.88
C ALA A 59 -5.32 19.00 -24.22
N ILE A 60 -5.41 19.13 -22.90
CA ILE A 60 -4.67 20.13 -22.13
C ILE A 60 -3.17 19.82 -22.18
N ALA A 61 -2.80 18.56 -22.05
CA ALA A 61 -1.41 18.11 -22.09
C ALA A 61 -0.74 18.41 -23.43
N TYR A 62 -1.44 18.27 -24.57
CA TYR A 62 -0.91 18.64 -25.88
C TYR A 62 -0.67 20.15 -26.00
N ALA A 63 -1.55 20.98 -25.44
CA ALA A 63 -1.32 22.42 -25.42
C ALA A 63 -0.08 22.77 -24.56
N LEU A 64 0.05 22.17 -23.39
CA LEU A 64 1.22 22.32 -22.53
C LEU A 64 2.50 21.77 -23.16
N LEU A 65 2.43 20.68 -23.91
CA LEU A 65 3.55 20.09 -24.63
C LEU A 65 4.14 21.10 -25.64
N VAL A 66 3.29 21.78 -26.42
CA VAL A 66 3.73 22.84 -27.34
C VAL A 66 4.36 23.99 -26.55
N LEU A 67 3.75 24.42 -25.45
CA LEU A 67 4.29 25.50 -24.62
C LEU A 67 5.66 25.13 -24.05
N PHE A 68 5.82 23.95 -23.46
CA PHE A 68 7.11 23.48 -22.92
C PHE A 68 8.16 23.30 -24.01
N PHE A 69 7.76 22.87 -25.20
CA PHE A 69 8.66 22.79 -26.36
C PHE A 69 9.18 24.16 -26.75
N VAL A 70 8.30 25.15 -26.89
CA VAL A 70 8.72 26.54 -27.27
C VAL A 70 9.65 27.11 -26.19
N ILE A 71 9.32 26.97 -24.92
CA ILE A 71 10.19 27.42 -23.81
C ILE A 71 11.53 26.67 -23.84
N GLY A 72 11.51 25.39 -24.14
CA GLY A 72 12.71 24.56 -24.25
C GLY A 72 13.63 25.03 -25.39
N VAL A 73 13.08 25.27 -26.55
CA VAL A 73 13.80 25.80 -27.70
C VAL A 73 14.40 27.18 -27.40
N MET A 74 13.59 28.10 -26.82
CA MET A 74 14.08 29.45 -26.48
C MET A 74 15.22 29.45 -25.47
N LYS A 75 15.20 28.52 -24.50
CA LYS A 75 16.27 28.41 -23.48
C LYS A 75 17.50 27.66 -23.95
N THR A 76 17.33 26.69 -24.84
CA THR A 76 18.44 25.89 -25.38
C THR A 76 19.18 26.63 -26.51
N CYS A 77 18.45 27.41 -27.30
CA CYS A 77 18.97 28.20 -28.38
C CYS A 77 19.02 29.68 -27.95
N GLY A 78 20.09 30.07 -27.28
CA GLY A 78 20.29 31.46 -26.81
C GLY A 78 20.37 32.49 -27.94
N SER A 79 20.52 32.03 -29.22
CA SER A 79 20.40 32.83 -30.44
C SER A 79 19.79 32.01 -31.56
N PHE A 80 19.05 32.67 -32.46
CA PHE A 80 18.53 32.07 -33.70
C PHE A 80 19.62 31.42 -34.58
N THR A 81 20.87 31.79 -34.39
CA THR A 81 22.03 31.24 -35.10
C THR A 81 22.34 29.81 -34.69
N GLU A 82 22.04 29.41 -33.43
CA GLU A 82 22.23 28.04 -32.96
C GLU A 82 21.16 27.09 -33.49
N LEU A 83 19.93 27.58 -33.72
CA LEU A 83 18.85 26.80 -34.33
C LEU A 83 19.18 26.38 -35.80
N LYS A 84 20.07 27.11 -36.46
CA LYS A 84 20.54 26.77 -37.82
C LYS A 84 21.47 25.56 -37.86
N ARG A 85 21.96 25.07 -36.68
CA ARG A 85 22.74 23.84 -36.59
C ARG A 85 21.79 22.63 -36.67
N PRO A 86 21.90 21.79 -37.71
CA PRO A 86 20.97 20.69 -37.94
C PRO A 86 20.92 19.70 -36.79
N GLU A 87 22.02 19.54 -36.05
CA GLU A 87 22.12 18.65 -34.87
C GLU A 87 21.24 19.11 -33.71
N VAL A 88 21.16 20.42 -33.43
CA VAL A 88 20.36 21.00 -32.38
C VAL A 88 18.87 20.90 -32.70
N ALA A 89 18.52 21.25 -33.95
CA ALA A 89 17.16 21.13 -34.47
C ALA A 89 16.67 19.68 -34.39
N PHE A 90 17.50 18.72 -34.78
CA PHE A 90 17.18 17.30 -34.71
C PHE A 90 16.96 16.81 -33.26
N LYS A 91 17.81 17.22 -32.31
CA LYS A 91 17.62 16.89 -30.88
C LYS A 91 16.29 17.44 -30.33
N CYS A 92 15.96 18.69 -30.68
CA CYS A 92 14.68 19.29 -30.27
C CYS A 92 13.49 18.54 -30.87
N PHE A 93 13.56 18.16 -32.13
CA PHE A 93 12.51 17.40 -32.83
C PHE A 93 12.31 16.01 -32.19
N VAL A 94 13.38 15.24 -31.99
CA VAL A 94 13.32 13.92 -31.35
C VAL A 94 12.69 14.02 -29.95
N ARG A 95 13.09 15.03 -29.18
CA ARG A 95 12.52 15.26 -27.84
C ARG A 95 11.02 15.55 -27.91
N PHE A 96 10.59 16.37 -28.85
CA PHE A 96 9.18 16.68 -29.08
C PHE A 96 8.37 15.42 -29.38
N VAL A 97 8.86 14.60 -30.31
CA VAL A 97 8.22 13.33 -30.72
C VAL A 97 8.14 12.36 -29.57
N LEU A 98 9.22 12.23 -28.78
CA LEU A 98 9.22 11.36 -27.60
C LEU A 98 8.25 11.87 -26.51
N ALA A 99 8.16 13.16 -26.27
CA ALA A 99 7.22 13.74 -25.34
C ALA A 99 5.77 13.57 -25.80
N GLN A 100 5.50 13.74 -27.12
CA GLN A 100 4.20 13.46 -27.70
C GLN A 100 3.83 11.99 -27.54
N ALA A 101 4.74 11.07 -27.81
CA ALA A 101 4.53 9.64 -27.57
C ALA A 101 4.23 9.34 -26.08
N ALA A 102 4.97 9.96 -25.16
CA ALA A 102 4.74 9.80 -23.74
C ALA A 102 3.35 10.28 -23.28
N VAL A 103 2.82 11.35 -23.86
CA VAL A 103 1.45 11.82 -23.58
C VAL A 103 0.42 10.91 -24.23
N THR A 104 0.65 10.48 -25.47
CA THR A 104 -0.29 9.63 -26.24
C THR A 104 -0.43 8.25 -25.58
N TYR A 105 0.69 7.62 -25.27
CA TYR A 105 0.79 6.28 -24.67
C TYR A 105 0.99 6.31 -23.15
N GLY A 106 0.62 7.42 -22.51
CA GLY A 106 0.82 7.61 -21.07
C GLY A 106 0.07 6.59 -20.22
N MET A 107 -1.12 6.19 -20.66
CA MET A 107 -1.92 5.18 -19.95
C MET A 107 -1.24 3.81 -19.98
N GLU A 108 -0.76 3.39 -21.15
CA GLU A 108 -0.03 2.14 -21.34
C GLU A 108 1.27 2.14 -20.53
N LEU A 109 1.95 3.29 -20.45
CA LEU A 109 3.15 3.44 -19.62
C LEU A 109 2.83 3.27 -18.14
N MET A 110 1.74 3.88 -17.66
CA MET A 110 1.32 3.74 -16.25
C MET A 110 0.95 2.29 -15.91
N THR A 111 0.19 1.64 -16.79
CA THR A 111 -0.18 0.22 -16.64
C THR A 111 1.04 -0.70 -16.66
N ALA A 112 2.00 -0.46 -17.54
CA ALA A 112 3.25 -1.22 -17.63
C ALA A 112 4.07 -1.11 -16.35
N LEU A 113 4.22 0.11 -15.79
CA LEU A 113 4.91 0.32 -14.51
C LEU A 113 4.24 -0.43 -13.37
N PHE A 114 2.91 -0.43 -13.34
CA PHE A 114 2.16 -1.20 -12.36
C PHE A 114 2.38 -2.71 -12.53
N SER A 115 2.33 -3.23 -13.76
CA SER A 115 2.55 -4.65 -14.05
C SER A 115 3.94 -5.12 -13.62
N ILE A 116 4.97 -4.30 -13.79
CA ILE A 116 6.33 -4.60 -13.30
C ILE A 116 6.33 -4.73 -11.77
N ALA A 117 5.70 -3.78 -11.07
CA ALA A 117 5.61 -3.82 -9.61
C ALA A 117 4.80 -5.04 -9.12
N GLN A 118 3.74 -5.40 -9.83
CA GLN A 118 2.94 -6.60 -9.53
C GLN A 118 3.75 -7.88 -9.75
N GLY A 119 4.56 -7.94 -10.80
CA GLY A 119 5.50 -9.04 -11.01
C GLY A 119 6.51 -9.18 -9.88
N ALA A 120 7.02 -8.06 -9.35
CA ALA A 120 7.90 -8.07 -8.18
C ALA A 120 7.18 -8.61 -6.93
N ILE A 121 5.93 -8.20 -6.68
CA ILE A 121 5.09 -8.73 -5.59
C ILE A 121 4.95 -10.26 -5.71
N GLN A 122 4.58 -10.75 -6.89
CA GLN A 122 4.43 -12.19 -7.12
C GLN A 122 5.74 -12.97 -6.93
N THR A 123 6.87 -12.39 -7.35
CA THR A 123 8.19 -12.98 -7.16
C THR A 123 8.55 -13.09 -5.68
N ILE A 124 8.30 -12.05 -4.88
CA ILE A 124 8.53 -12.05 -3.44
C ILE A 124 7.64 -13.09 -2.75
N MET A 125 6.36 -13.17 -3.12
CA MET A 125 5.43 -14.16 -2.57
C MET A 125 5.88 -15.59 -2.90
N GLY A 126 6.34 -15.85 -4.11
CA GLY A 126 6.86 -17.16 -4.52
C GLY A 126 8.15 -17.56 -3.81
N ALA A 127 9.05 -16.59 -3.58
CA ALA A 127 10.33 -16.83 -2.93
C ALA A 127 10.21 -17.07 -1.41
N SER A 128 9.23 -16.46 -0.75
CA SER A 128 9.05 -16.58 0.70
C SER A 128 8.46 -17.92 1.14
N GLY A 129 7.88 -18.71 0.23
CA GLY A 129 7.16 -19.95 0.57
C GLY A 129 5.93 -19.73 1.46
N LEU A 130 5.65 -18.48 1.80
CA LEU A 130 4.51 -18.07 2.62
C LEU A 130 3.29 -17.92 1.72
N SER A 131 2.51 -19.00 1.62
CA SER A 131 1.25 -19.01 0.86
C SER A 131 0.14 -18.20 1.53
N ALA A 132 0.24 -17.97 2.84
CA ALA A 132 -0.59 -17.11 3.66
C ALA A 132 0.16 -16.77 4.95
N MET A 133 -0.12 -15.61 5.55
CA MET A 133 0.30 -15.37 6.95
C MET A 133 -0.41 -16.37 7.84
N GLU A 134 0.33 -16.94 8.80
CA GLU A 134 -0.31 -17.76 9.84
C GLU A 134 -1.37 -16.94 10.56
N ALA A 135 -2.55 -17.50 10.68
CA ALA A 135 -3.66 -16.85 11.37
C ALA A 135 -3.31 -16.67 12.85
N SER A 136 -3.48 -15.48 13.37
CA SER A 136 -3.37 -15.24 14.81
C SER A 136 -4.52 -15.95 15.50
N THR A 137 -4.23 -16.93 16.34
CA THR A 137 -5.22 -17.69 17.13
C THR A 137 -4.98 -17.48 18.60
N LEU A 138 -6.05 -17.58 19.39
CA LEU A 138 -5.95 -17.54 20.85
C LEU A 138 -5.24 -18.82 21.35
N PRO A 139 -4.10 -18.72 22.07
CA PRO A 139 -3.44 -19.88 22.63
C PRO A 139 -4.34 -20.63 23.62
N ALA A 140 -4.28 -21.97 23.57
CA ALA A 140 -5.09 -22.82 24.45
C ALA A 140 -4.85 -22.53 25.94
N GLU A 141 -3.61 -22.19 26.31
CA GLU A 141 -3.24 -21.84 27.69
C GLU A 141 -3.92 -20.56 28.20
N ILE A 142 -4.12 -19.58 27.32
CA ILE A 142 -4.85 -18.36 27.66
C ILE A 142 -6.35 -18.65 27.76
N ALA A 143 -6.89 -19.50 26.87
CA ALA A 143 -8.29 -19.89 26.91
C ALA A 143 -8.61 -20.63 28.23
N THR A 144 -7.79 -21.60 28.64
CA THR A 144 -7.96 -22.32 29.92
C THR A 144 -7.80 -21.37 31.12
N THR A 145 -6.85 -20.43 31.07
CA THR A 145 -6.70 -19.43 32.14
C THR A 145 -7.96 -18.57 32.30
N ILE A 146 -8.66 -18.24 31.20
CA ILE A 146 -9.90 -17.47 31.21
C ILE A 146 -11.08 -18.32 31.77
N GLU A 147 -11.12 -19.61 31.44
CA GLU A 147 -12.17 -20.53 31.89
C GLU A 147 -12.08 -20.82 33.39
N ASP A 148 -10.88 -20.87 33.96
CA ASP A 148 -10.64 -21.14 35.38
C ASP A 148 -10.91 -19.95 36.31
N VAL A 149 -11.22 -18.75 35.72
CA VAL A 149 -11.47 -17.53 36.52
C VAL A 149 -12.86 -17.53 37.11
N GLY A 150 -12.97 -17.30 38.44
CA GLY A 150 -14.23 -17.15 39.13
C GLY A 150 -15.05 -15.93 38.72
N LEU A 151 -16.36 -15.97 38.93
CA LEU A 151 -17.31 -14.93 38.49
C LEU A 151 -16.96 -13.51 38.97
N LEU A 152 -16.38 -13.33 40.17
CA LEU A 152 -16.00 -12.00 40.68
C LEU A 152 -14.69 -11.45 40.04
N GLU A 153 -13.79 -12.35 39.68
CA GLU A 153 -12.52 -12.01 39.03
C GLU A 153 -12.69 -11.83 37.50
N SER A 154 -13.79 -12.28 36.94
CA SER A 154 -14.12 -12.12 35.51
C SER A 154 -14.49 -10.68 35.13
N ILE A 155 -14.93 -9.82 36.06
CA ILE A 155 -15.32 -8.43 35.77
C ILE A 155 -14.13 -7.58 35.27
N PRO A 156 -12.95 -7.51 35.97
CA PRO A 156 -11.80 -6.80 35.47
C PRO A 156 -11.26 -7.42 34.18
N LEU A 157 -11.31 -8.73 34.05
CA LEU A 157 -10.88 -9.45 32.86
C LEU A 157 -11.75 -9.07 31.63
N TRP A 158 -13.05 -8.96 31.85
CA TRP A 158 -13.98 -8.48 30.83
C TRP A 158 -13.65 -7.08 30.30
N ALA A 159 -13.37 -6.14 31.18
CA ALA A 159 -13.02 -4.78 30.79
C ALA A 159 -11.71 -4.74 29.96
N VAL A 160 -10.72 -5.54 30.35
CA VAL A 160 -9.43 -5.68 29.67
C VAL A 160 -9.61 -6.25 28.28
N THR A 161 -10.36 -7.34 28.14
CA THR A 161 -10.59 -7.99 26.83
C THR A 161 -11.42 -7.14 25.91
N LEU A 162 -12.40 -6.38 26.42
CA LEU A 162 -13.21 -5.46 25.63
C LEU A 162 -12.35 -4.30 25.07
N LEU A 163 -11.45 -3.74 25.89
CA LEU A 163 -10.51 -2.72 25.45
C LEU A 163 -9.53 -3.29 24.40
N GLY A 164 -8.98 -4.49 24.65
CA GLY A 164 -8.09 -5.18 23.72
C GLY A 164 -8.77 -5.42 22.36
N SER A 165 -9.98 -5.93 22.37
CA SER A 165 -10.79 -6.15 21.17
C SER A 165 -11.04 -4.87 20.38
N LEU A 166 -11.35 -3.77 21.07
CA LEU A 166 -11.51 -2.47 20.45
C LEU A 166 -10.21 -2.00 19.77
N PHE A 167 -9.06 -2.16 20.42
CA PHE A 167 -7.76 -1.83 19.81
C PHE A 167 -7.48 -2.68 18.58
N ILE A 168 -7.68 -3.99 18.65
CA ILE A 168 -7.49 -4.91 17.53
C ILE A 168 -8.37 -4.48 16.33
N TRP A 169 -9.64 -4.16 16.59
CA TRP A 169 -10.57 -3.71 15.55
C TRP A 169 -10.11 -2.39 14.91
N VAL A 170 -9.71 -1.40 15.71
CA VAL A 170 -9.21 -0.11 15.20
C VAL A 170 -7.93 -0.30 14.39
N LEU A 171 -6.99 -1.13 14.86
CA LEU A 171 -5.75 -1.41 14.14
C LEU A 171 -6.01 -2.11 12.80
N SER A 172 -6.92 -3.08 12.77
CA SER A 172 -7.36 -3.75 11.53
C SER A 172 -7.93 -2.75 10.52
N LEU A 173 -8.76 -1.80 11.00
CA LEU A 173 -9.32 -0.76 10.15
C LEU A 173 -8.25 0.20 9.61
N VAL A 174 -7.31 0.65 10.44
CA VAL A 174 -6.22 1.55 10.01
C VAL A 174 -5.34 0.87 8.98
N MET A 175 -5.04 -0.41 9.17
CA MET A 175 -4.22 -1.22 8.28
C MET A 175 -4.87 -1.30 6.88
N ILE A 176 -6.12 -1.74 6.81
CA ILE A 176 -6.80 -1.91 5.52
C ILE A 176 -7.02 -0.56 4.81
N LEU A 177 -7.35 0.52 5.54
CA LEU A 177 -7.49 1.86 4.97
C LEU A 177 -6.19 2.36 4.33
N THR A 178 -5.03 2.02 4.88
CA THR A 178 -3.73 2.38 4.30
C THR A 178 -3.55 1.72 2.93
N VAL A 179 -3.90 0.44 2.81
CA VAL A 179 -3.81 -0.30 1.54
C VAL A 179 -4.81 0.23 0.51
N TYR A 180 -6.04 0.54 0.90
CA TYR A 180 -7.00 1.20 0.01
C TYR A 180 -6.49 2.57 -0.45
N GLY A 181 -5.87 3.35 0.46
CA GLY A 181 -5.28 4.65 0.16
C GLY A 181 -4.26 4.61 -0.97
N ARG A 182 -3.49 3.50 -1.10
CA ARG A 182 -2.57 3.27 -2.22
C ARG A 182 -3.30 3.25 -3.57
N PHE A 183 -4.45 2.56 -3.67
CA PHE A 183 -5.25 2.55 -4.91
C PHE A 183 -5.74 3.93 -5.28
N PHE A 184 -6.22 4.73 -4.31
CA PHE A 184 -6.64 6.10 -4.58
C PHE A 184 -5.49 6.97 -5.09
N LYS A 185 -4.30 6.89 -4.47
CA LYS A 185 -3.09 7.59 -4.95
C LYS A 185 -2.77 7.21 -6.40
N LEU A 186 -2.82 5.91 -6.70
CA LEU A 186 -2.54 5.37 -8.03
C LEU A 186 -3.54 5.88 -9.06
N TYR A 187 -4.83 5.86 -8.76
CA TYR A 187 -5.87 6.38 -9.65
C TYR A 187 -5.72 7.88 -9.90
N MET A 188 -5.51 8.68 -8.85
CA MET A 188 -5.29 10.13 -9.01
C MET A 188 -4.06 10.42 -9.87
N ALA A 189 -2.95 9.72 -9.61
CA ALA A 189 -1.74 9.90 -10.41
C ALA A 189 -1.93 9.48 -11.87
N THR A 190 -2.62 8.36 -12.12
CA THR A 190 -2.94 7.90 -13.48
C THR A 190 -3.85 8.87 -14.22
N ALA A 191 -4.86 9.42 -13.55
CA ALA A 191 -5.78 10.38 -14.17
C ALA A 191 -5.05 11.63 -14.67
N ILE A 192 -4.14 12.21 -13.85
CA ILE A 192 -3.44 13.45 -14.18
C ILE A 192 -2.14 13.24 -14.98
N ALA A 193 -1.75 12.00 -15.25
CA ALA A 193 -0.48 11.65 -15.90
C ALA A 193 -0.16 12.43 -17.18
N PRO A 194 -1.10 12.73 -18.08
CA PRO A 194 -0.79 13.47 -19.32
C PRO A 194 -0.13 14.82 -19.07
N ILE A 195 -0.53 15.53 -18.00
CA ILE A 195 -0.03 16.88 -17.70
C ILE A 195 1.49 16.86 -17.38
N PRO A 196 2.00 16.13 -16.36
CA PRO A 196 3.43 16.08 -16.09
C PRO A 196 4.23 15.41 -17.22
N LEU A 197 3.65 14.45 -17.97
CA LEU A 197 4.34 13.82 -19.10
C LEU A 197 4.59 14.80 -20.24
N SER A 198 3.74 15.79 -20.45
CA SER A 198 3.95 16.85 -21.46
C SER A 198 5.22 17.67 -21.24
N SER A 199 5.71 17.74 -19.98
CA SER A 199 6.91 18.48 -19.61
C SER A 199 8.22 17.94 -20.21
N PHE A 200 8.21 16.70 -20.71
CA PHE A 200 9.36 16.13 -21.41
C PHE A 200 9.73 16.87 -22.69
N ALA A 201 8.80 17.64 -23.28
CA ALA A 201 9.05 18.42 -24.48
C ALA A 201 10.12 19.51 -24.29
N GLY A 202 10.24 20.09 -23.10
CA GLY A 202 11.22 21.13 -22.78
C GLY A 202 12.40 20.60 -21.94
N GLN A 203 13.65 20.96 -22.26
CA GLN A 203 14.81 20.58 -21.45
C GLN A 203 14.73 21.07 -20.00
N PRO A 204 14.35 22.32 -19.73
CA PRO A 204 14.29 22.83 -18.36
C PRO A 204 13.13 22.26 -17.55
N SER A 205 12.04 21.83 -18.20
CA SER A 205 10.83 21.30 -17.57
C SER A 205 10.81 19.79 -17.43
N SER A 206 11.72 19.06 -18.08
CA SER A 206 11.75 17.60 -18.09
C SER A 206 11.86 16.96 -16.69
N ASN A 207 12.44 17.69 -15.72
CA ASN A 207 12.53 17.24 -14.33
C ASN A 207 11.15 16.98 -13.71
N ILE A 208 10.10 17.69 -14.13
CA ILE A 208 8.73 17.50 -13.66
C ILE A 208 8.23 16.12 -14.09
N GLY A 209 8.40 15.76 -15.36
CA GLY A 209 8.01 14.44 -15.87
C GLY A 209 8.82 13.31 -15.24
N ILE A 210 10.13 13.49 -15.04
CA ILE A 210 10.99 12.50 -14.38
C ILE A 210 10.55 12.29 -12.92
N ALA A 211 10.31 13.38 -12.17
CA ALA A 211 9.84 13.31 -10.80
C ALA A 211 8.48 12.63 -10.72
N PHE A 212 7.59 12.91 -11.67
CA PHE A 212 6.28 12.25 -11.75
C PHE A 212 6.41 10.74 -11.97
N ILE A 213 7.22 10.29 -12.94
CA ILE A 213 7.43 8.86 -13.21
C ILE A 213 8.03 8.16 -11.98
N LYS A 214 9.04 8.77 -11.33
CA LYS A 214 9.60 8.25 -10.09
C LYS A 214 8.55 8.15 -8.98
N SER A 215 7.72 9.18 -8.80
CA SER A 215 6.66 9.19 -7.81
C SER A 215 5.61 8.11 -8.09
N TYR A 216 5.23 7.94 -9.36
CA TYR A 216 4.30 6.90 -9.77
C TYR A 216 4.87 5.49 -9.53
N ALA A 217 6.13 5.27 -9.91
CA ALA A 217 6.84 4.02 -9.65
C ALA A 217 6.92 3.73 -8.14
N ALA A 218 7.14 4.75 -7.31
CA ALA A 218 7.11 4.61 -5.85
C ALA A 218 5.73 4.14 -5.35
N ILE A 219 4.63 4.72 -5.84
CA ILE A 219 3.26 4.28 -5.50
C ILE A 219 3.03 2.82 -5.93
N CYS A 220 3.51 2.43 -7.11
CA CYS A 220 3.40 1.05 -7.57
C CYS A 220 4.18 0.07 -6.66
N LEU A 221 5.42 0.43 -6.28
CA LEU A 221 6.31 -0.37 -5.44
C LEU A 221 5.95 -0.33 -3.94
N GLU A 222 5.11 0.61 -3.50
CA GLU A 222 4.60 0.66 -2.11
C GLU A 222 4.01 -0.70 -1.70
N GLY A 223 3.37 -1.41 -2.64
CA GLY A 223 2.85 -2.76 -2.41
C GLY A 223 3.91 -3.80 -2.05
N CYS A 224 5.11 -3.70 -2.62
CA CYS A 224 6.22 -4.59 -2.28
C CYS A 224 6.70 -4.35 -0.84
N VAL A 225 6.74 -3.08 -0.40
CA VAL A 225 7.13 -2.73 0.98
C VAL A 225 6.07 -3.21 1.98
N ILE A 226 4.78 -3.07 1.67
CA ILE A 226 3.69 -3.61 2.49
C ILE A 226 3.82 -5.12 2.61
N LEU A 227 4.04 -5.83 1.50
CA LEU A 227 4.22 -7.27 1.49
C LEU A 227 5.42 -7.70 2.35
N LEU A 228 6.57 -7.05 2.19
CA LEU A 228 7.75 -7.31 3.00
C LEU A 228 7.50 -7.07 4.49
N SER A 229 6.76 -6.00 4.83
CA SER A 229 6.37 -5.74 6.22
C SER A 229 5.53 -6.89 6.80
N CYS A 230 4.59 -7.42 6.02
CA CYS A 230 3.78 -8.57 6.42
C CYS A 230 4.64 -9.84 6.62
N ILE A 231 5.59 -10.11 5.71
CA ILE A 231 6.49 -11.26 5.79
C ILE A 231 7.41 -11.15 7.01
N ILE A 232 8.03 -9.99 7.23
CA ILE A 232 8.90 -9.76 8.39
C ILE A 232 8.09 -9.91 9.69
N PHE A 233 6.88 -9.36 9.71
CA PHE A 233 5.99 -9.46 10.87
C PHE A 233 5.62 -10.91 11.18
N SER A 234 5.33 -11.75 10.19
CA SER A 234 4.99 -13.16 10.43
C SER A 234 6.12 -13.90 11.14
N GLN A 235 7.38 -13.60 10.82
CA GLN A 235 8.54 -14.15 11.51
C GLN A 235 8.75 -13.55 12.89
N PHE A 236 8.50 -12.26 13.05
CA PHE A 236 8.61 -11.55 14.32
C PHE A 236 7.55 -12.02 15.34
N ALA A 237 6.32 -12.22 14.90
CA ALA A 237 5.18 -12.60 15.74
C ALA A 237 5.06 -14.11 15.98
N SER A 238 5.92 -14.94 15.37
CA SER A 238 5.89 -16.41 15.52
C SER A 238 6.37 -16.93 16.88
N SER A 239 6.93 -16.06 17.74
CA SER A 239 7.27 -16.42 19.11
C SER A 239 6.01 -16.26 20.00
N PRO A 240 5.47 -17.35 20.57
CA PRO A 240 4.31 -17.23 21.46
C PRO A 240 4.66 -16.36 22.69
N PRO A 241 3.70 -15.56 23.18
CA PRO A 241 3.89 -14.79 24.41
C PRO A 241 4.27 -15.73 25.57
N VAL A 242 5.30 -15.36 26.33
CA VAL A 242 5.76 -16.17 27.46
C VAL A 242 4.74 -16.06 28.60
N VAL A 243 4.01 -17.14 28.85
CA VAL A 243 3.15 -17.24 30.03
C VAL A 243 4.03 -17.42 31.25
N THR A 244 4.13 -16.41 32.11
CA THR A 244 4.87 -16.48 33.37
C THR A 244 4.02 -17.19 34.41
N GLU A 245 4.44 -18.37 34.85
CA GLU A 245 3.77 -19.14 35.92
C GLU A 245 3.72 -18.34 37.24
N GLY A 246 2.59 -18.45 37.96
CA GLY A 246 2.42 -17.86 39.30
C GLY A 246 1.83 -16.45 39.34
N LEU A 247 1.43 -15.87 38.19
CA LEU A 247 0.68 -14.62 38.16
C LEU A 247 -0.83 -14.82 38.28
N ALA A 248 -1.54 -13.80 38.79
CA ALA A 248 -3.01 -13.82 38.78
C ALA A 248 -3.55 -13.93 37.35
N PRO A 249 -4.63 -14.69 37.10
CA PRO A 249 -5.19 -14.92 35.77
C PRO A 249 -5.45 -13.63 34.97
N ALA A 250 -5.99 -12.60 35.60
CA ALA A 250 -6.22 -11.29 34.97
C ALA A 250 -4.92 -10.63 34.49
N THR A 251 -3.80 -10.81 35.20
CA THR A 251 -2.49 -10.27 34.81
C THR A 251 -1.90 -11.02 33.61
N VAL A 252 -2.06 -12.35 33.59
CA VAL A 252 -1.62 -13.18 32.45
C VAL A 252 -2.32 -12.74 31.16
N VAL A 253 -3.64 -12.60 31.23
CA VAL A 253 -4.45 -12.18 30.05
C VAL A 253 -4.13 -10.72 29.66
N TRP A 254 -3.92 -9.83 30.63
CA TRP A 254 -3.50 -8.46 30.36
C TRP A 254 -2.15 -8.40 29.60
N ASN A 255 -1.17 -9.16 30.07
CA ASN A 255 0.14 -9.22 29.42
C ASN A 255 0.04 -9.78 28.00
N TYR A 256 -0.74 -10.84 27.80
CA TYR A 256 -0.99 -11.42 26.49
C TYR A 256 -1.62 -10.41 25.53
N ILE A 257 -2.71 -9.72 25.93
CA ILE A 257 -3.38 -8.72 25.12
C ILE A 257 -2.42 -7.56 24.81
N GLY A 258 -1.65 -7.11 25.81
CA GLY A 258 -0.66 -6.05 25.64
C GLY A 258 0.39 -6.38 24.59
N GLU A 259 0.96 -7.59 24.64
CA GLU A 259 1.95 -8.06 23.67
C GLU A 259 1.34 -8.25 22.28
N LEU A 260 0.14 -8.83 22.20
CA LEU A 260 -0.59 -8.98 20.95
C LEU A 260 -0.85 -7.63 20.27
N VAL A 261 -1.41 -6.66 21.02
CA VAL A 261 -1.67 -5.31 20.51
C VAL A 261 -0.38 -4.60 20.12
N PHE A 262 0.71 -4.76 20.89
CA PHE A 262 2.01 -4.21 20.55
C PHE A 262 2.52 -4.77 19.22
N ASN A 263 2.47 -6.08 19.01
CA ASN A 263 2.87 -6.72 17.76
C ASN A 263 2.03 -6.21 16.59
N MET A 264 0.71 -6.10 16.76
CA MET A 264 -0.18 -5.55 15.74
C MET A 264 0.12 -4.07 15.43
N LEU A 265 0.47 -3.26 16.44
CA LEU A 265 0.91 -1.87 16.25
C LEU A 265 2.19 -1.78 15.43
N VAL A 266 3.16 -2.68 15.65
CA VAL A 266 4.40 -2.74 14.86
C VAL A 266 4.09 -2.99 13.39
N LEU A 267 3.20 -3.94 13.08
CA LEU A 267 2.79 -4.21 11.70
C LEU A 267 2.08 -3.01 11.07
N VAL A 268 1.06 -2.47 11.75
CA VAL A 268 0.29 -1.32 11.25
C VAL A 268 1.19 -0.11 11.05
N GLY A 269 2.12 0.13 11.96
CA GLY A 269 3.13 1.18 11.84
C GLY A 269 4.01 1.00 10.63
N SER A 270 4.52 -0.21 10.39
CA SER A 270 5.36 -0.56 9.23
C SER A 270 4.60 -0.36 7.92
N ILE A 271 3.35 -0.83 7.83
CA ILE A 271 2.49 -0.63 6.66
C ILE A 271 2.23 0.86 6.41
N LYS A 272 1.98 1.64 7.47
CA LYS A 272 1.74 3.07 7.35
C LYS A 272 2.98 3.86 6.91
N MET A 273 4.17 3.36 7.26
CA MET A 273 5.45 3.98 6.86
C MET A 273 5.88 3.58 5.43
N SER A 274 5.23 2.60 4.79
CA SER A 274 5.64 2.06 3.48
C SER A 274 5.78 3.13 2.40
N ASP A 275 4.84 4.09 2.31
CA ASP A 275 4.90 5.22 1.36
C ASP A 275 6.16 6.08 1.59
N ARG A 276 6.48 6.38 2.83
CA ARG A 276 7.68 7.16 3.18
C ARG A 276 8.95 6.41 2.82
N ILE A 277 9.04 5.14 3.21
CA ILE A 277 10.22 4.29 2.96
C ILE A 277 10.51 4.23 1.46
N ILE A 278 9.51 3.94 0.64
CA ILE A 278 9.73 3.80 -0.79
C ILE A 278 10.09 5.15 -1.45
N ARG A 279 9.51 6.27 -1.00
CA ARG A 279 9.85 7.61 -1.51
C ARG A 279 11.29 7.99 -1.18
N GLU A 280 11.75 7.73 0.03
CA GLU A 280 13.14 7.94 0.44
C GLU A 280 14.10 7.10 -0.40
N LEU A 281 13.78 5.80 -0.63
CA LEU A 281 14.58 4.91 -1.49
C LEU A 281 14.64 5.38 -2.95
N MET A 282 13.58 6.01 -3.46
CA MET A 282 13.52 6.55 -4.82
C MET A 282 14.12 7.96 -4.95
N GLY A 283 14.65 8.52 -3.86
CA GLY A 283 15.21 9.86 -3.82
C GLY A 283 14.17 10.96 -4.05
N LEU A 284 12.97 10.80 -3.46
CA LEU A 284 11.83 11.73 -3.52
C LEU A 284 11.55 12.40 -2.18
N GLY A 285 12.43 12.19 -1.18
CA GLY A 285 12.33 12.79 0.15
C GLY A 285 12.84 14.19 0.21
#